data_2c6df219f4efac28a0844e361c824ce0
#
_entry.id   2c6df219f4efac28a0844e361c824ce0
#
_cell.length_a   1.000
_cell.length_b   1.000
_cell.length_c   1.000
_cell.angle_alpha   90.00
_cell.angle_beta   90.00
_cell.angle_gamma   90.00
#
_symmetry.space_group_name_H-M   'P 1'
#
loop_
_entity.id
_entity.type
_entity.pdbx_description
1 polymer ?
#
loop_
_entity_poly.entity_id
_entity_poly.type
_entity_poly.pdbx_seq_one_letter_code
_entity_poly.pdbx_strand_id
1 'polypeptide(L)'
;MNTDCKKQDFTSLYLKNFNRKSMKYYIIAGEASGDLHGSNLMKELYKKDSNADIRFWGGDLMKNVGGTLVKHYRELAFMGFIEVVFNLKTILSNIKICKKDIFEFQPDVLIFIDYPGFNLRIAKWAKALGMKTHYYISPQIWAWKESRITEIKRDIDRMYVILPFEKKFYEDKHHFPVAFVGHPLIDAIHNQPIVDPVLFRKENQLNDKPIIAVLPGSRKQEITKMLAVMLSVANDFPDYQFVIAGAPSQEFSFYQKFITQENIKFISNKTYDLLRNATAALVTSGTATLETALFKVPEVVCYKGSWASYQIAKRIITLKYISLVNLIMDEEVVTELIQEECNTKRIREELQKILKTNNRDTLLEKYTLLEEKLGGIGASEKTATLIVNDLK
;
A
#
# COMPACT_ATOMS: atom_id res chain seq x y z
N MET A 1 -59.36 3.75 -21.93
CA MET A 1 -58.71 2.43 -21.68
C MET A 1 -57.19 2.63 -21.67
N ASN A 2 -56.49 2.13 -20.66
CA ASN A 2 -55.02 2.11 -20.44
C ASN A 2 -54.31 3.35 -19.90
N THR A 3 -54.68 3.77 -18.70
CA THR A 3 -53.81 4.60 -17.84
C THR A 3 -53.43 3.92 -16.50
N ASP A 4 -53.98 2.75 -16.18
CA ASP A 4 -53.79 2.08 -14.89
C ASP A 4 -52.61 1.03 -14.88
N CYS A 5 -52.18 0.56 -16.06
CA CYS A 5 -51.12 -0.48 -16.11
C CYS A 5 -49.69 0.05 -15.88
N LYS A 6 -49.43 1.35 -16.11
CA LYS A 6 -48.07 1.93 -15.88
C LYS A 6 -47.83 2.40 -14.44
N LYS A 7 -48.87 2.60 -13.63
CA LYS A 7 -48.72 2.99 -12.22
C LYS A 7 -48.39 1.81 -11.29
N GLN A 8 -48.82 0.61 -11.64
CA GLN A 8 -48.53 -0.58 -10.82
C GLN A 8 -47.04 -1.02 -10.89
N ASP A 9 -46.39 -0.89 -12.06
CA ASP A 9 -44.96 -1.25 -12.21
C ASP A 9 -44.03 -0.28 -11.49
N PHE A 10 -44.32 1.03 -11.49
CA PHE A 10 -43.50 2.00 -10.75
C PHE A 10 -43.62 1.84 -9.24
N THR A 11 -44.79 1.51 -8.72
CA THR A 11 -45.00 1.31 -7.28
C THR A 11 -44.33 0.01 -6.79
N SER A 12 -44.33 -1.04 -7.60
CA SER A 12 -43.68 -2.31 -7.26
C SER A 12 -42.14 -2.20 -7.32
N LEU A 13 -41.60 -1.41 -8.26
CA LEU A 13 -40.16 -1.11 -8.30
C LEU A 13 -39.71 -0.21 -7.12
N TYR A 14 -40.56 0.78 -6.76
CA TYR A 14 -40.29 1.66 -5.61
C TYR A 14 -40.39 0.90 -4.30
N LEU A 15 -41.35 -0.01 -4.14
CA LEU A 15 -41.51 -0.83 -2.93
C LEU A 15 -40.42 -1.94 -2.81
N LYS A 16 -39.89 -2.47 -3.94
CA LYS A 16 -38.72 -3.38 -3.93
C LYS A 16 -37.44 -2.69 -3.48
N ASN A 17 -37.28 -1.41 -3.72
CA ASN A 17 -36.12 -0.64 -3.24
C ASN A 17 -36.24 -0.20 -1.77
N PHE A 18 -37.46 -0.14 -1.20
CA PHE A 18 -37.67 0.29 0.20
C PHE A 18 -37.48 -0.80 1.25
N ASN A 19 -37.38 -2.08 0.85
CA ASN A 19 -37.21 -3.20 1.77
C ASN A 19 -35.84 -3.88 1.72
N ARG A 20 -34.84 -3.23 1.14
CA ARG A 20 -33.47 -3.75 1.21
C ARG A 20 -32.91 -3.43 2.59
N LYS A 21 -32.80 -4.45 3.45
CA LYS A 21 -32.09 -4.37 4.74
C LYS A 21 -30.71 -3.76 4.48
N SER A 22 -30.38 -2.68 5.18
CA SER A 22 -29.04 -2.09 5.17
C SER A 22 -28.01 -3.16 5.51
N MET A 23 -27.01 -3.36 4.62
CA MET A 23 -25.93 -4.31 4.90
C MET A 23 -24.91 -3.68 5.85
N LYS A 24 -24.46 -4.47 6.79
CA LYS A 24 -23.52 -4.06 7.83
C LYS A 24 -22.12 -4.58 7.53
N TYR A 25 -21.19 -3.67 7.31
CA TYR A 25 -19.79 -3.97 7.01
C TYR A 25 -18.90 -3.60 8.20
N TYR A 26 -18.02 -4.49 8.60
CA TYR A 26 -17.01 -4.19 9.60
C TYR A 26 -15.62 -4.32 8.99
N ILE A 27 -14.90 -3.19 8.86
CA ILE A 27 -13.60 -3.11 8.15
C ILE A 27 -12.48 -2.92 9.16
N ILE A 28 -11.38 -3.67 9.02
CA ILE A 28 -10.21 -3.55 9.90
C ILE A 28 -8.95 -3.26 9.07
N ALA A 29 -8.46 -2.03 9.17
CA ALA A 29 -7.20 -1.55 8.61
C ALA A 29 -6.30 -1.04 9.75
N GLY A 30 -5.13 -1.64 9.94
CA GLY A 30 -4.26 -1.38 11.09
C GLY A 30 -3.09 -0.45 10.83
N GLU A 31 -2.94 0.08 9.60
CA GLU A 31 -1.81 0.89 9.16
C GLU A 31 -2.25 2.01 8.20
N ALA A 32 -1.37 2.98 7.94
CA ALA A 32 -1.67 4.11 7.05
C ALA A 32 -2.00 3.68 5.61
N SER A 33 -1.30 2.67 5.07
CA SER A 33 -1.61 2.08 3.76
C SER A 33 -2.99 1.43 3.74
N GLY A 34 -3.34 0.73 4.83
CA GLY A 34 -4.66 0.13 5.01
C GLY A 34 -5.77 1.18 5.08
N ASP A 35 -5.53 2.33 5.73
CA ASP A 35 -6.47 3.47 5.76
C ASP A 35 -6.71 4.04 4.35
N LEU A 36 -5.65 4.20 3.56
CA LEU A 36 -5.75 4.67 2.18
C LEU A 36 -6.57 3.70 1.31
N HIS A 37 -6.24 2.43 1.32
CA HIS A 37 -6.95 1.42 0.51
C HIS A 37 -8.36 1.15 1.04
N GLY A 38 -8.55 1.19 2.36
CA GLY A 38 -9.84 1.08 3.01
C GLY A 38 -10.77 2.24 2.64
N SER A 39 -10.26 3.47 2.59
CA SER A 39 -11.04 4.63 2.17
C SER A 39 -11.53 4.51 0.73
N ASN A 40 -10.69 4.04 -0.21
CA ASN A 40 -11.08 3.81 -1.58
C ASN A 40 -12.11 2.68 -1.70
N LEU A 41 -11.92 1.57 -0.96
CA LEU A 41 -12.89 0.48 -0.90
C LEU A 41 -14.25 0.96 -0.35
N MET A 42 -14.27 1.77 0.72
CA MET A 42 -15.51 2.29 1.30
C MET A 42 -16.28 3.20 0.32
N LYS A 43 -15.59 4.05 -0.45
CA LYS A 43 -16.21 4.86 -1.50
C LYS A 43 -16.95 3.98 -2.50
N GLU A 44 -16.33 2.89 -2.93
CA GLU A 44 -16.92 1.96 -3.90
C GLU A 44 -18.04 1.11 -3.28
N LEU A 45 -17.94 0.73 -2.00
CA LEU A 45 -19.03 0.07 -1.29
C LEU A 45 -20.27 0.96 -1.22
N TYR A 46 -20.14 2.25 -0.86
CA TYR A 46 -21.28 3.19 -0.84
C TYR A 46 -21.91 3.42 -2.22
N LYS A 47 -21.13 3.36 -3.31
CA LYS A 47 -21.69 3.43 -4.66
C LYS A 47 -22.57 2.22 -5.00
N LYS A 48 -22.23 1.04 -4.48
CA LYS A 48 -22.92 -0.23 -4.79
C LYS A 48 -24.02 -0.58 -3.77
N ASP A 49 -23.89 -0.06 -2.56
CA ASP A 49 -24.84 -0.18 -1.45
C ASP A 49 -24.96 1.18 -0.74
N SER A 50 -25.87 2.03 -1.26
CA SER A 50 -26.05 3.40 -0.76
C SER A 50 -26.52 3.48 0.70
N ASN A 51 -27.06 2.39 1.23
CA ASN A 51 -27.53 2.28 2.61
C ASN A 51 -26.56 1.49 3.51
N ALA A 52 -25.32 1.26 3.04
CA ALA A 52 -24.32 0.53 3.81
C ALA A 52 -24.11 1.15 5.19
N ASP A 53 -24.19 0.33 6.24
CA ASP A 53 -23.79 0.69 7.60
C ASP A 53 -22.35 0.17 7.82
N ILE A 54 -21.38 1.08 7.83
CA ILE A 54 -19.96 0.73 7.91
C ILE A 54 -19.39 1.13 9.25
N ARG A 55 -18.86 0.15 10.01
CA ARG A 55 -17.97 0.36 11.16
C ARG A 55 -16.55 -0.04 10.81
N PHE A 56 -15.57 0.68 11.34
CA PHE A 56 -14.19 0.38 10.97
C PHE A 56 -13.14 0.76 12.01
N TRP A 57 -12.03 0.04 11.94
CA TRP A 57 -10.73 0.42 12.46
C TRP A 57 -9.91 0.94 11.28
N GLY A 58 -9.38 2.15 11.37
CA GLY A 58 -8.70 2.82 10.26
C GLY A 58 -8.16 4.17 10.69
N GLY A 59 -8.17 5.15 9.79
CA GLY A 59 -7.67 6.48 10.07
C GLY A 59 -8.55 7.60 9.51
N ASP A 60 -7.88 8.74 9.29
CA ASP A 60 -8.54 9.97 8.86
C ASP A 60 -9.13 9.86 7.44
N LEU A 61 -8.48 9.09 6.54
CA LEU A 61 -8.97 8.91 5.16
C LEU A 61 -10.27 8.13 5.13
N MET A 62 -10.38 7.02 5.86
CA MET A 62 -11.62 6.26 5.98
C MET A 62 -12.70 7.08 6.67
N LYS A 63 -12.35 7.80 7.75
CA LYS A 63 -13.26 8.68 8.50
C LYS A 63 -13.87 9.76 7.60
N ASN A 64 -13.10 10.33 6.69
CA ASN A 64 -13.59 11.35 5.75
C ASN A 64 -14.55 10.80 4.70
N VAL A 65 -14.55 9.51 4.43
CA VAL A 65 -15.53 8.87 3.54
C VAL A 65 -16.90 8.71 4.21
N GLY A 66 -16.89 8.44 5.52
CA GLY A 66 -18.11 8.20 6.31
C GLY A 66 -18.01 6.98 7.20
N GLY A 67 -19.15 6.53 7.74
CA GLY A 67 -19.19 5.38 8.66
C GLY A 67 -18.75 5.73 10.09
N THR A 68 -18.59 4.69 10.94
CA THR A 68 -18.23 4.86 12.35
C THR A 68 -16.81 4.38 12.61
N LEU A 69 -15.90 5.32 12.91
CA LEU A 69 -14.54 5.00 13.37
C LEU A 69 -14.60 4.48 14.81
N VAL A 70 -14.22 3.22 15.01
CA VAL A 70 -14.14 2.58 16.33
C VAL A 70 -12.79 2.83 16.98
N LYS A 71 -11.71 2.69 16.19
CA LYS A 71 -10.35 2.91 16.68
C LYS A 71 -9.42 3.39 15.57
N HIS A 72 -8.61 4.40 15.89
CA HIS A 72 -7.64 4.96 14.95
C HIS A 72 -6.37 4.09 14.89
N TYR A 73 -5.82 3.82 13.68
CA TYR A 73 -4.64 2.97 13.51
C TYR A 73 -3.40 3.50 14.25
N ARG A 74 -3.27 4.82 14.44
CA ARG A 74 -2.17 5.40 15.24
C ARG A 74 -2.14 4.90 16.67
N GLU A 75 -3.27 4.47 17.22
CA GLU A 75 -3.37 3.85 18.54
C GLU A 75 -3.01 2.35 18.53
N LEU A 76 -2.82 1.76 17.33
CA LEU A 76 -2.44 0.36 17.11
C LEU A 76 -0.96 0.20 16.79
N ALA A 77 -0.29 1.30 16.38
CA ALA A 77 1.05 1.29 15.84
C ALA A 77 2.11 1.04 16.92
N PHE A 78 2.42 -0.22 17.15
CA PHE A 78 3.62 -0.66 17.84
C PHE A 78 4.56 -1.25 16.79
N MET A 79 5.53 -0.44 16.31
CA MET A 79 6.46 -0.82 15.28
C MET A 79 7.82 -1.21 15.89
N GLY A 80 8.07 -2.51 15.96
CA GLY A 80 9.34 -3.09 16.37
C GLY A 80 9.14 -4.33 17.22
N PHE A 81 10.04 -5.33 17.07
CA PHE A 81 9.93 -6.59 17.84
C PHE A 81 9.96 -6.34 19.35
N ILE A 82 10.78 -5.40 19.79
CA ILE A 82 10.93 -5.00 21.20
C ILE A 82 9.64 -4.28 21.68
N GLU A 83 9.09 -3.37 20.88
CA GLU A 83 7.86 -2.63 21.19
C GLU A 83 6.64 -3.54 21.27
N VAL A 84 6.56 -4.57 20.42
CA VAL A 84 5.50 -5.59 20.46
C VAL A 84 5.53 -6.38 21.78
N VAL A 85 6.71 -6.75 22.27
CA VAL A 85 6.85 -7.48 23.54
C VAL A 85 6.41 -6.62 24.74
N PHE A 86 6.81 -5.34 24.78
CA PHE A 86 6.41 -4.43 25.86
C PHE A 86 4.92 -4.04 25.80
N ASN A 87 4.30 -4.09 24.64
CA ASN A 87 2.89 -3.68 24.44
C ASN A 87 1.91 -4.86 24.29
N LEU A 88 2.30 -6.08 24.68
CA LEU A 88 1.47 -7.27 24.56
C LEU A 88 0.10 -7.11 25.25
N LYS A 89 0.06 -6.45 26.41
CA LYS A 89 -1.20 -6.14 27.14
C LYS A 89 -2.12 -5.26 26.30
N THR A 90 -1.58 -4.24 25.63
CA THR A 90 -2.36 -3.33 24.76
C THR A 90 -2.88 -4.06 23.52
N ILE A 91 -2.08 -4.93 22.91
CA ILE A 91 -2.51 -5.75 21.77
C ILE A 91 -3.67 -6.66 22.19
N LEU A 92 -3.57 -7.34 23.33
CA LEU A 92 -4.62 -8.20 23.85
C LEU A 92 -5.89 -7.42 24.21
N SER A 93 -5.74 -6.22 24.81
CA SER A 93 -6.84 -5.30 25.08
C SER A 93 -7.54 -4.87 23.79
N ASN A 94 -6.79 -4.50 22.76
CA ASN A 94 -7.35 -4.12 21.45
C ASN A 94 -8.12 -5.28 20.80
N ILE A 95 -7.60 -6.51 20.87
CA ILE A 95 -8.32 -7.70 20.40
C ILE A 95 -9.65 -7.87 21.15
N LYS A 96 -9.66 -7.67 22.47
CA LYS A 96 -10.87 -7.78 23.28
C LYS A 96 -11.90 -6.70 22.92
N ILE A 97 -11.46 -5.45 22.75
CA ILE A 97 -12.32 -4.33 22.34
C ILE A 97 -12.92 -4.61 20.96
N CYS A 98 -12.09 -5.01 19.99
CA CYS A 98 -12.52 -5.32 18.62
C CYS A 98 -13.59 -6.42 18.60
N LYS A 99 -13.36 -7.54 19.30
CA LYS A 99 -14.31 -8.65 19.42
C LYS A 99 -15.64 -8.22 20.03
N LYS A 100 -15.60 -7.40 21.09
CA LYS A 100 -16.81 -6.89 21.75
C LYS A 100 -17.61 -6.03 20.78
N ASP A 101 -16.98 -5.07 20.12
CA ASP A 101 -17.65 -4.17 19.20
C ASP A 101 -18.23 -4.89 17.97
N ILE A 102 -17.51 -5.86 17.38
CA ILE A 102 -18.02 -6.72 16.31
C ILE A 102 -19.24 -7.49 16.77
N PHE A 103 -19.19 -8.07 17.97
CA PHE A 103 -20.29 -8.85 18.51
C PHE A 103 -21.54 -7.99 18.77
N GLU A 104 -21.39 -6.77 19.24
CA GLU A 104 -22.49 -5.82 19.47
C GLU A 104 -23.07 -5.29 18.14
N PHE A 105 -22.21 -5.04 17.15
CA PHE A 105 -22.63 -4.51 15.86
C PHE A 105 -23.32 -5.54 14.97
N GLN A 106 -22.98 -6.84 15.10
CA GLN A 106 -23.51 -7.95 14.28
C GLN A 106 -23.39 -7.66 12.78
N PRO A 107 -22.15 -7.56 12.23
CA PRO A 107 -21.94 -7.29 10.81
C PRO A 107 -22.36 -8.47 9.92
N ASP A 108 -22.83 -8.18 8.71
CA ASP A 108 -23.08 -9.20 7.67
C ASP A 108 -21.76 -9.73 7.09
N VAL A 109 -20.69 -8.94 7.13
CA VAL A 109 -19.34 -9.32 6.71
C VAL A 109 -18.25 -8.57 7.48
N LEU A 110 -17.16 -9.27 7.77
CA LEU A 110 -15.90 -8.73 8.25
C LEU A 110 -14.92 -8.62 7.08
N ILE A 111 -14.34 -7.45 6.88
CA ILE A 111 -13.37 -7.18 5.82
C ILE A 111 -12.03 -6.82 6.47
N PHE A 112 -11.05 -7.68 6.31
CA PHE A 112 -9.70 -7.49 6.80
C PHE A 112 -8.83 -6.89 5.70
N ILE A 113 -8.12 -5.80 6.00
CA ILE A 113 -7.19 -5.17 5.05
C ILE A 113 -5.77 -5.32 5.60
N ASP A 114 -4.92 -6.11 4.90
CA ASP A 114 -3.54 -6.38 5.33
C ASP A 114 -3.43 -6.69 6.84
N TYR A 115 -2.41 -6.20 7.55
CA TYR A 115 -2.24 -6.28 9.02
C TYR A 115 -2.43 -7.69 9.63
N PRO A 116 -1.75 -8.71 9.10
CA PRO A 116 -2.06 -10.13 9.37
C PRO A 116 -1.89 -10.54 10.84
N GLY A 117 -0.99 -9.88 11.57
CA GLY A 117 -0.74 -10.21 12.99
C GLY A 117 -1.95 -10.02 13.89
N PHE A 118 -2.81 -9.07 13.58
CA PHE A 118 -4.05 -8.79 14.28
C PHE A 118 -5.26 -9.44 13.58
N ASN A 119 -5.37 -9.22 12.28
CA ASN A 119 -6.51 -9.60 11.47
C ASN A 119 -6.78 -11.12 11.48
N LEU A 120 -5.75 -11.96 11.36
CA LEU A 120 -5.94 -13.42 11.41
C LEU A 120 -6.40 -13.92 12.77
N ARG A 121 -6.07 -13.23 13.87
CA ARG A 121 -6.59 -13.58 15.21
C ARG A 121 -8.07 -13.24 15.37
N ILE A 122 -8.52 -12.13 14.78
CA ILE A 122 -9.94 -11.76 14.75
C ILE A 122 -10.69 -12.71 13.82
N ALA A 123 -10.14 -13.01 12.62
CA ALA A 123 -10.74 -13.91 11.65
C ALA A 123 -11.01 -15.30 12.24
N LYS A 124 -10.03 -15.89 12.92
CA LYS A 124 -10.17 -17.18 13.61
C LYS A 124 -11.37 -17.20 14.60
N TRP A 125 -11.48 -16.13 15.39
CA TRP A 125 -12.57 -16.02 16.36
C TRP A 125 -13.93 -15.79 15.69
N ALA A 126 -13.98 -14.91 14.68
CA ALA A 126 -15.20 -14.60 13.94
C ALA A 126 -15.73 -15.83 13.19
N LYS A 127 -14.83 -16.59 12.56
CA LYS A 127 -15.18 -17.81 11.85
C LYS A 127 -15.76 -18.87 12.77
N ALA A 128 -15.23 -19.01 14.00
CA ALA A 128 -15.78 -19.91 15.00
C ALA A 128 -17.20 -19.55 15.45
N LEU A 129 -17.61 -18.29 15.24
CA LEU A 129 -18.99 -17.81 15.50
C LEU A 129 -19.87 -17.82 14.23
N GLY A 130 -19.39 -18.38 13.11
CA GLY A 130 -20.12 -18.45 11.85
C GLY A 130 -20.21 -17.12 11.08
N MET A 131 -19.42 -16.10 11.44
CA MET A 131 -19.40 -14.82 10.74
C MET A 131 -18.69 -14.97 9.39
N LYS A 132 -19.16 -14.22 8.38
CA LYS A 132 -18.55 -14.17 7.05
C LYS A 132 -17.27 -13.33 7.09
N THR A 133 -16.17 -13.86 6.54
CA THR A 133 -14.84 -13.29 6.64
C THR A 133 -14.21 -13.08 5.25
N HIS A 134 -13.94 -11.84 4.89
CA HIS A 134 -13.27 -11.47 3.66
C HIS A 134 -11.91 -10.83 3.95
N TYR A 135 -10.92 -11.11 3.11
CA TYR A 135 -9.57 -10.56 3.27
C TYR A 135 -9.15 -9.84 1.99
N TYR A 136 -8.91 -8.55 2.09
CA TYR A 136 -8.41 -7.69 1.02
C TYR A 136 -6.95 -7.32 1.29
N ILE A 137 -6.10 -7.41 0.27
CA ILE A 137 -4.64 -7.27 0.36
C ILE A 137 -4.07 -8.40 1.23
N SER A 138 -3.82 -9.53 0.60
CA SER A 138 -3.43 -10.77 1.26
C SER A 138 -2.15 -10.63 2.09
N PRO A 139 -2.01 -11.39 3.19
CA PRO A 139 -0.73 -11.48 3.88
C PRO A 139 0.35 -12.01 2.94
N GLN A 140 1.54 -11.40 2.97
CA GLN A 140 2.67 -11.80 2.12
C GLN A 140 3.30 -13.12 2.58
N ILE A 141 2.48 -14.19 2.72
CA ILE A 141 2.95 -15.50 3.17
C ILE A 141 3.86 -16.18 2.16
N TRP A 142 3.77 -15.81 0.90
CA TRP A 142 4.64 -16.25 -0.18
C TRP A 142 6.10 -15.82 0.01
N ALA A 143 6.34 -14.76 0.78
CA ALA A 143 7.68 -14.23 1.03
C ALA A 143 8.39 -14.91 2.21
N TRP A 144 7.70 -15.23 3.32
CA TRP A 144 8.41 -15.64 4.53
C TRP A 144 7.65 -16.51 5.54
N LYS A 145 6.35 -16.65 5.46
CA LYS A 145 5.56 -17.38 6.48
C LYS A 145 4.45 -18.22 5.85
N GLU A 146 4.84 -19.06 4.92
CA GLU A 146 3.92 -19.89 4.14
C GLU A 146 3.03 -20.79 5.01
N SER A 147 3.51 -21.23 6.18
CA SER A 147 2.73 -22.06 7.12
C SER A 147 1.39 -21.46 7.56
N ARG A 148 1.22 -20.14 7.43
CA ARG A 148 -0.08 -19.46 7.71
C ARG A 148 -1.19 -19.82 6.74
N ILE A 149 -0.89 -20.49 5.62
CA ILE A 149 -1.91 -20.92 4.66
C ILE A 149 -2.99 -21.80 5.30
N THR A 150 -2.61 -22.63 6.27
CA THR A 150 -3.58 -23.48 7.01
C THR A 150 -4.60 -22.65 7.78
N GLU A 151 -4.14 -21.56 8.42
CA GLU A 151 -5.01 -20.63 9.15
C GLU A 151 -5.92 -19.88 8.17
N ILE A 152 -5.38 -19.41 7.07
CA ILE A 152 -6.11 -18.68 6.02
C ILE A 152 -7.23 -19.55 5.43
N LYS A 153 -6.93 -20.80 5.04
CA LYS A 153 -7.91 -21.72 4.48
C LYS A 153 -9.06 -22.03 5.46
N ARG A 154 -8.77 -22.08 6.75
CA ARG A 154 -9.77 -22.36 7.76
C ARG A 154 -10.65 -21.15 8.09
N ASP A 155 -10.03 -19.95 8.14
CA ASP A 155 -10.62 -18.79 8.79
C ASP A 155 -11.10 -17.69 7.81
N ILE A 156 -10.79 -17.80 6.50
CA ILE A 156 -11.15 -16.81 5.49
C ILE A 156 -12.04 -17.41 4.40
N ASP A 157 -13.21 -16.81 4.19
CA ASP A 157 -14.16 -17.27 3.17
C ASP A 157 -13.82 -16.77 1.77
N ARG A 158 -13.38 -15.50 1.66
CA ARG A 158 -13.00 -14.87 0.40
C ARG A 158 -11.71 -14.08 0.55
N MET A 159 -10.81 -14.24 -0.39
CA MET A 159 -9.56 -13.49 -0.43
C MET A 159 -9.42 -12.75 -1.76
N TYR A 160 -9.09 -11.46 -1.65
CA TYR A 160 -8.87 -10.55 -2.77
C TYR A 160 -7.39 -10.19 -2.80
N VAL A 161 -6.67 -10.77 -3.77
CA VAL A 161 -5.21 -10.61 -3.92
C VAL A 161 -4.91 -9.49 -4.90
N ILE A 162 -3.77 -8.82 -4.68
CA ILE A 162 -3.39 -7.61 -5.41
C ILE A 162 -2.16 -7.77 -6.30
N LEU A 163 -1.39 -8.84 -6.11
CA LEU A 163 -0.23 -9.16 -6.94
C LEU A 163 -0.56 -10.31 -7.89
N PRO A 164 -0.18 -10.22 -9.17
CA PRO A 164 -0.60 -11.20 -10.18
C PRO A 164 -0.14 -12.63 -9.89
N PHE A 165 1.06 -12.79 -9.30
CA PHE A 165 1.60 -14.10 -8.95
C PHE A 165 0.94 -14.74 -7.72
N GLU A 166 0.25 -13.96 -6.88
CA GLU A 166 -0.45 -14.48 -5.69
C GLU A 166 -1.57 -15.43 -6.07
N LYS A 167 -2.25 -15.19 -7.22
CA LYS A 167 -3.30 -16.10 -7.68
C LYS A 167 -2.73 -17.52 -7.90
N LYS A 168 -1.63 -17.64 -8.62
CA LYS A 168 -0.95 -18.95 -8.84
C LYS A 168 -0.47 -19.54 -7.52
N PHE A 169 0.08 -18.73 -6.63
CA PHE A 169 0.53 -19.19 -5.33
C PHE A 169 -0.61 -19.79 -4.50
N TYR A 170 -1.75 -19.12 -4.40
CA TYR A 170 -2.88 -19.63 -3.61
C TYR A 170 -3.64 -20.76 -4.32
N GLU A 171 -3.92 -20.66 -5.61
CA GLU A 171 -4.74 -21.64 -6.33
C GLU A 171 -3.95 -22.88 -6.74
N ASP A 172 -2.81 -22.72 -7.44
CA ASP A 172 -2.07 -23.85 -8.00
C ASP A 172 -1.32 -24.62 -6.89
N LYS A 173 -0.62 -23.89 -6.01
CA LYS A 173 0.19 -24.53 -4.98
C LYS A 173 -0.62 -24.95 -3.76
N HIS A 174 -1.61 -24.16 -3.37
CA HIS A 174 -2.34 -24.37 -2.13
C HIS A 174 -3.80 -24.76 -2.31
N HIS A 175 -4.33 -24.83 -3.51
CA HIS A 175 -5.73 -25.19 -3.79
C HIS A 175 -6.72 -24.35 -2.95
N PHE A 176 -6.47 -23.06 -2.86
CA PHE A 176 -7.32 -22.08 -2.19
C PHE A 176 -7.75 -21.00 -3.18
N PRO A 177 -9.05 -20.94 -3.52
CA PRO A 177 -9.54 -20.01 -4.55
C PRO A 177 -9.43 -18.56 -4.05
N VAL A 178 -8.89 -17.70 -4.91
CA VAL A 178 -8.74 -16.26 -4.63
C VAL A 178 -9.14 -15.45 -5.85
N ALA A 179 -9.53 -14.18 -5.64
CA ALA A 179 -9.80 -13.27 -6.74
C ALA A 179 -8.66 -12.25 -6.88
N PHE A 180 -7.99 -12.23 -8.03
CA PHE A 180 -7.09 -11.13 -8.37
C PHE A 180 -7.91 -9.91 -8.77
N VAL A 181 -7.80 -8.84 -7.98
CA VAL A 181 -8.61 -7.62 -8.16
C VAL A 181 -7.83 -6.48 -8.82
N GLY A 182 -6.51 -6.61 -8.96
CA GLY A 182 -5.60 -5.54 -9.34
C GLY A 182 -4.98 -4.84 -8.13
N HIS A 183 -4.01 -3.98 -8.38
CA HIS A 183 -3.28 -3.33 -7.28
C HIS A 183 -3.91 -1.96 -6.92
N PRO A 184 -4.40 -1.77 -5.68
CA PRO A 184 -5.14 -0.56 -5.28
C PRO A 184 -4.28 0.71 -5.25
N LEU A 185 -2.98 0.58 -5.34
CA LEU A 185 -2.07 1.71 -5.45
C LEU A 185 -2.29 2.49 -6.75
N ILE A 186 -2.68 1.80 -7.85
CA ILE A 186 -3.02 2.46 -9.11
C ILE A 186 -4.23 3.37 -8.92
N ASP A 187 -5.28 2.90 -8.25
CA ASP A 187 -6.45 3.72 -7.89
C ASP A 187 -6.03 4.93 -7.03
N ALA A 188 -5.16 4.70 -6.04
CA ALA A 188 -4.68 5.74 -5.15
C ALA A 188 -3.91 6.84 -5.89
N ILE A 189 -3.02 6.47 -6.83
CA ILE A 189 -2.25 7.41 -7.65
C ILE A 189 -3.17 8.17 -8.62
N HIS A 190 -4.10 7.47 -9.27
CA HIS A 190 -5.03 8.07 -10.24
C HIS A 190 -5.97 9.09 -9.60
N ASN A 191 -6.43 8.82 -8.38
CA ASN A 191 -7.37 9.67 -7.65
C ASN A 191 -6.72 10.87 -6.95
N GLN A 192 -5.38 11.00 -6.98
CA GLN A 192 -4.69 12.15 -6.40
C GLN A 192 -4.83 13.39 -7.29
N PRO A 193 -5.15 14.56 -6.70
CA PRO A 193 -5.13 15.83 -7.44
C PRO A 193 -3.75 16.06 -8.08
N ILE A 194 -3.75 16.60 -9.28
CA ILE A 194 -2.52 16.98 -9.97
C ILE A 194 -2.19 18.42 -9.59
N VAL A 195 -1.03 18.63 -8.98
CA VAL A 195 -0.50 19.96 -8.66
C VAL A 195 0.30 20.47 -9.85
N ASP A 196 0.10 21.74 -10.19
CA ASP A 196 0.87 22.40 -11.25
C ASP A 196 2.39 22.35 -10.94
N PRO A 197 3.25 21.92 -11.88
CA PRO A 197 4.69 21.77 -11.64
C PRO A 197 5.40 23.07 -11.24
N VAL A 198 4.95 24.21 -11.78
CA VAL A 198 5.55 25.52 -11.46
C VAL A 198 5.18 25.92 -10.03
N LEU A 199 3.91 25.70 -9.65
CA LEU A 199 3.43 25.95 -8.30
C LEU A 199 4.13 25.04 -7.29
N PHE A 200 4.27 23.73 -7.62
CA PHE A 200 4.99 22.77 -6.78
C PHE A 200 6.43 23.23 -6.50
N ARG A 201 7.17 23.66 -7.56
CA ARG A 201 8.55 24.14 -7.38
C ARG A 201 8.60 25.41 -6.53
N LYS A 202 7.73 26.38 -6.79
CA LYS A 202 7.65 27.63 -6.06
C LYS A 202 7.36 27.45 -4.57
N GLU A 203 6.34 26.65 -4.25
CA GLU A 203 5.94 26.38 -2.86
C GLU A 203 7.02 25.65 -2.05
N ASN A 204 7.83 24.82 -2.71
CA ASN A 204 8.86 24.03 -2.06
C ASN A 204 10.28 24.60 -2.25
N GLN A 205 10.40 25.85 -2.74
CA GLN A 205 11.67 26.56 -2.93
C GLN A 205 12.69 25.76 -3.77
N LEU A 206 12.17 25.06 -4.80
CA LEU A 206 12.98 24.32 -5.76
C LEU A 206 13.33 25.22 -6.95
N ASN A 207 14.52 25.01 -7.51
CA ASN A 207 14.95 25.68 -8.73
C ASN A 207 14.52 24.93 -10.00
N ASP A 208 14.93 25.38 -11.18
CA ASP A 208 14.55 24.79 -12.46
C ASP A 208 15.36 23.55 -12.85
N LYS A 209 16.39 23.17 -12.07
CA LYS A 209 17.17 21.95 -12.33
C LYS A 209 16.28 20.70 -12.27
N PRO A 210 16.59 19.69 -13.11
CA PRO A 210 15.93 18.39 -13.01
C PRO A 210 16.05 17.81 -11.60
N ILE A 211 15.01 17.10 -11.18
CA ILE A 211 14.89 16.56 -9.81
C ILE A 211 15.30 15.08 -9.79
N ILE A 212 16.21 14.74 -8.90
CA ILE A 212 16.42 13.37 -8.43
C ILE A 212 15.71 13.22 -7.09
N ALA A 213 14.63 12.46 -7.08
CA ALA A 213 13.88 12.17 -5.84
C ALA A 213 14.67 11.19 -4.95
N VAL A 214 14.71 11.46 -3.65
CA VAL A 214 15.38 10.58 -2.68
C VAL A 214 14.34 10.10 -1.67
N LEU A 215 14.00 8.81 -1.74
CA LEU A 215 13.04 8.14 -0.88
C LEU A 215 13.76 7.20 0.09
N PRO A 216 14.22 7.69 1.24
CA PRO A 216 15.14 6.95 2.11
C PRO A 216 14.46 5.94 3.05
N GLY A 217 13.14 5.72 2.88
CA GLY A 217 12.33 4.87 3.74
C GLY A 217 11.50 5.65 4.78
N SER A 218 10.83 4.92 5.66
CA SER A 218 9.90 5.50 6.64
C SER A 218 10.37 5.37 8.09
N ARG A 219 11.32 4.48 8.39
CA ARG A 219 11.79 4.22 9.75
C ARG A 219 13.09 4.97 10.03
N LYS A 220 13.20 5.58 11.21
CA LYS A 220 14.37 6.38 11.63
C LYS A 220 15.71 5.67 11.39
N GLN A 221 15.80 4.39 11.74
CA GLN A 221 17.03 3.61 11.56
C GLN A 221 17.37 3.35 10.09
N GLU A 222 16.35 3.11 9.27
CA GLU A 222 16.47 2.93 7.83
C GLU A 222 16.93 4.23 7.17
N ILE A 223 16.23 5.33 7.41
CA ILE A 223 16.56 6.66 6.90
C ILE A 223 18.00 7.04 7.26
N THR A 224 18.41 6.82 8.51
CA THR A 224 19.78 7.15 8.96
C THR A 224 20.86 6.41 8.15
N LYS A 225 20.63 5.15 7.81
CA LYS A 225 21.59 4.34 7.05
C LYS A 225 21.56 4.67 5.55
N MET A 226 20.35 4.87 5.00
CA MET A 226 20.17 5.02 3.58
C MET A 226 20.48 6.42 3.08
N LEU A 227 20.04 7.45 3.82
CA LEU A 227 20.11 8.83 3.36
C LEU A 227 21.54 9.30 3.13
N ALA A 228 22.47 8.96 4.03
CA ALA A 228 23.87 9.33 3.89
C ALA A 228 24.50 8.77 2.61
N VAL A 229 24.25 7.48 2.29
CA VAL A 229 24.81 6.86 1.09
C VAL A 229 24.12 7.33 -0.18
N MET A 230 22.81 7.56 -0.16
CA MET A 230 22.07 8.09 -1.31
C MET A 230 22.51 9.50 -1.68
N LEU A 231 22.75 10.36 -0.70
CA LEU A 231 23.17 11.74 -0.91
C LEU A 231 24.68 11.88 -1.17
N SER A 232 25.48 10.85 -0.95
CA SER A 232 26.93 10.91 -1.18
C SER A 232 27.32 11.18 -2.63
N VAL A 233 26.39 10.97 -3.58
CA VAL A 233 26.61 11.22 -5.01
C VAL A 233 26.17 12.62 -5.45
N ALA A 234 25.59 13.44 -4.57
CA ALA A 234 24.98 14.71 -4.98
C ALA A 234 25.97 15.68 -5.66
N ASN A 235 27.22 15.68 -5.25
CA ASN A 235 28.29 16.49 -5.88
C ASN A 235 28.65 16.03 -7.29
N ASP A 236 28.39 14.77 -7.63
CA ASP A 236 28.70 14.22 -8.95
C ASP A 236 27.65 14.62 -10.00
N PHE A 237 26.53 15.22 -9.58
CA PHE A 237 25.40 15.64 -10.42
C PHE A 237 25.03 17.12 -10.19
N PRO A 238 25.94 18.06 -10.50
CA PRO A 238 25.74 19.49 -10.23
C PRO A 238 24.58 20.11 -11.03
N ASP A 239 24.18 19.49 -12.13
CA ASP A 239 23.07 19.93 -12.98
C ASP A 239 21.69 19.46 -12.47
N TYR A 240 21.66 18.70 -11.36
CA TYR A 240 20.46 18.17 -10.74
C TYR A 240 20.29 18.72 -9.33
N GLN A 241 19.06 18.72 -8.85
CA GLN A 241 18.74 18.92 -7.44
C GLN A 241 18.22 17.62 -6.83
N PHE A 242 18.75 17.25 -5.69
CA PHE A 242 18.33 16.08 -4.92
C PHE A 242 17.24 16.51 -3.94
N VAL A 243 16.06 15.93 -4.02
CA VAL A 243 14.93 16.31 -3.17
C VAL A 243 14.53 15.13 -2.29
N ILE A 244 14.73 15.28 -1.00
CA ILE A 244 14.39 14.26 0.01
C ILE A 244 12.90 14.27 0.25
N ALA A 245 12.24 13.12 0.08
CA ALA A 245 10.87 12.89 0.53
C ALA A 245 10.87 12.55 2.02
N GLY A 246 10.44 13.49 2.86
CA GLY A 246 10.35 13.29 4.31
C GLY A 246 9.22 12.36 4.68
N ALA A 247 9.53 11.35 5.50
CA ALA A 247 8.52 10.45 6.04
C ALA A 247 7.62 11.20 7.05
N PRO A 248 6.29 10.97 7.04
CA PRO A 248 5.36 11.65 7.95
C PRO A 248 5.65 11.42 9.44
N SER A 249 6.39 10.37 9.76
CA SER A 249 6.76 10.00 11.13
C SER A 249 8.01 10.71 11.67
N GLN A 250 8.69 11.53 10.84
CA GLN A 250 9.95 12.18 11.21
C GLN A 250 9.90 13.68 10.96
N GLU A 251 10.35 14.47 11.94
CA GLU A 251 10.46 15.92 11.88
C GLU A 251 11.60 16.38 10.95
N PHE A 252 11.48 17.58 10.38
CA PHE A 252 12.50 18.18 9.52
C PHE A 252 13.87 18.26 10.22
N SER A 253 13.90 18.57 11.52
CA SER A 253 15.12 18.62 12.34
C SER A 253 15.98 17.36 12.26
N PHE A 254 15.32 16.19 12.08
CA PHE A 254 16.03 14.92 11.90
C PHE A 254 16.80 14.86 10.59
N TYR A 255 16.28 15.49 9.52
CA TYR A 255 16.87 15.49 8.18
C TYR A 255 17.95 16.54 7.98
N GLN A 256 17.93 17.65 8.74
CA GLN A 256 18.84 18.80 8.59
C GLN A 256 20.32 18.40 8.52
N LYS A 257 20.75 17.46 9.36
CA LYS A 257 22.14 16.99 9.42
C LYS A 257 22.64 16.31 8.12
N PHE A 258 21.73 15.88 7.24
CA PHE A 258 22.06 15.27 5.96
C PHE A 258 22.05 16.27 4.80
N ILE A 259 21.51 17.47 5.02
CA ILE A 259 21.44 18.54 4.02
C ILE A 259 22.72 19.35 4.13
N THR A 260 23.78 18.85 3.48
CA THR A 260 25.15 19.44 3.59
C THR A 260 25.54 20.25 2.36
N GLN A 261 24.66 20.32 1.32
CA GLN A 261 24.94 20.96 0.05
C GLN A 261 23.71 21.75 -0.45
N GLU A 262 23.94 22.77 -1.25
CA GLU A 262 22.87 23.64 -1.76
C GLU A 262 21.90 22.94 -2.71
N ASN A 263 22.37 21.94 -3.45
CA ASN A 263 21.54 21.16 -4.37
C ASN A 263 20.73 20.05 -3.69
N ILE A 264 20.79 19.94 -2.35
CA ILE A 264 19.96 19.02 -1.57
C ILE A 264 18.82 19.80 -0.92
N LYS A 265 17.59 19.40 -1.23
CA LYS A 265 16.34 19.98 -0.72
C LYS A 265 15.52 18.95 0.03
N PHE A 266 14.55 19.41 0.79
CA PHE A 266 13.65 18.56 1.59
C PHE A 266 12.21 18.99 1.38
N ILE A 267 11.32 18.01 1.26
CA ILE A 267 9.87 18.22 1.28
C ILE A 267 9.21 17.19 2.18
N SER A 268 8.09 17.54 2.81
CA SER A 268 7.30 16.63 3.62
C SER A 268 5.88 16.47 3.10
N ASN A 269 5.30 15.28 3.25
CA ASN A 269 3.90 14.97 2.90
C ASN A 269 3.50 15.26 1.43
N LYS A 270 4.46 15.34 0.50
CA LYS A 270 4.25 15.61 -0.92
C LYS A 270 5.00 14.61 -1.82
N THR A 271 5.13 13.35 -1.39
CA THR A 271 5.91 12.32 -2.12
C THR A 271 5.37 12.12 -3.54
N TYR A 272 4.06 12.09 -3.74
CA TYR A 272 3.47 11.88 -5.07
C TYR A 272 3.68 13.08 -5.98
N ASP A 273 3.59 14.29 -5.47
CA ASP A 273 3.91 15.50 -6.25
C ASP A 273 5.39 15.56 -6.59
N LEU A 274 6.27 15.12 -5.68
CA LEU A 274 7.69 14.97 -5.96
C LEU A 274 7.93 13.98 -7.09
N LEU A 275 7.35 12.79 -7.04
CA LEU A 275 7.53 11.76 -8.06
C LEU A 275 7.01 12.22 -9.42
N ARG A 276 5.87 12.95 -9.49
CA ARG A 276 5.38 13.54 -10.75
C ARG A 276 6.35 14.53 -11.38
N ASN A 277 7.20 15.16 -10.59
CA ASN A 277 8.16 16.16 -11.03
C ASN A 277 9.59 15.64 -11.12
N ALA A 278 9.84 14.38 -10.78
CA ALA A 278 11.16 13.78 -10.72
C ALA A 278 11.60 13.25 -12.10
N THR A 279 12.89 13.42 -12.40
CA THR A 279 13.55 12.85 -13.58
C THR A 279 14.06 11.44 -13.32
N ALA A 280 14.54 11.19 -12.11
CA ALA A 280 15.00 9.88 -11.62
C ALA A 280 14.82 9.80 -10.10
N ALA A 281 14.98 8.62 -9.51
CA ALA A 281 14.86 8.42 -8.08
C ALA A 281 15.92 7.47 -7.52
N LEU A 282 16.31 7.72 -6.26
CA LEU A 282 17.00 6.77 -5.38
C LEU A 282 16.00 6.31 -4.32
N VAL A 283 15.68 5.02 -4.29
CA VAL A 283 14.54 4.52 -3.52
C VAL A 283 14.98 3.38 -2.60
N THR A 284 14.64 3.46 -1.32
CA THR A 284 14.82 2.31 -0.42
C THR A 284 13.81 1.22 -0.75
N SER A 285 14.27 -0.04 -0.78
CA SER A 285 13.41 -1.20 -1.06
C SER A 285 12.17 -1.23 -0.16
N GLY A 286 11.00 -1.39 -0.77
CA GLY A 286 9.68 -1.40 -0.12
C GLY A 286 8.59 -1.03 -1.13
N THR A 287 7.42 -0.66 -0.65
CA THR A 287 6.27 -0.22 -1.48
C THR A 287 6.63 1.00 -2.34
N ALA A 288 7.55 1.85 -1.87
CA ALA A 288 7.99 3.05 -2.58
C ALA A 288 8.61 2.75 -3.96
N THR A 289 9.20 1.56 -4.16
CA THR A 289 9.71 1.17 -5.48
C THR A 289 8.56 1.00 -6.48
N LEU A 290 7.47 0.37 -6.07
CA LEU A 290 6.30 0.23 -6.93
C LEU A 290 5.62 1.59 -7.19
N GLU A 291 5.52 2.45 -6.18
CA GLU A 291 5.02 3.82 -6.34
C GLU A 291 5.84 4.58 -7.38
N THR A 292 7.16 4.58 -7.26
CA THR A 292 8.08 5.27 -8.18
C THR A 292 7.92 4.78 -9.62
N ALA A 293 7.87 3.47 -9.82
CA ALA A 293 7.66 2.88 -11.15
C ALA A 293 6.29 3.25 -11.76
N LEU A 294 5.23 3.29 -10.95
CA LEU A 294 3.89 3.69 -11.41
C LEU A 294 3.79 5.18 -11.77
N PHE A 295 4.61 6.02 -11.14
CA PHE A 295 4.81 7.42 -11.57
C PHE A 295 5.71 7.55 -12.82
N LYS A 296 6.16 6.43 -13.41
CA LYS A 296 7.07 6.40 -14.58
C LYS A 296 8.40 7.13 -14.31
N VAL A 297 8.89 7.03 -13.08
CA VAL A 297 10.18 7.62 -12.68
C VAL A 297 11.25 6.52 -12.66
N PRO A 298 12.28 6.61 -13.51
CA PRO A 298 13.43 5.70 -13.46
C PRO A 298 14.08 5.69 -12.08
N GLU A 299 14.35 4.51 -11.53
CA GLU A 299 14.85 4.39 -10.17
C GLU A 299 16.03 3.45 -10.02
N VAL A 300 16.84 3.71 -8.99
CA VAL A 300 17.84 2.79 -8.45
C VAL A 300 17.36 2.39 -7.05
N VAL A 301 17.19 1.08 -6.85
CA VAL A 301 16.74 0.55 -5.57
C VAL A 301 17.94 0.34 -4.66
N CYS A 302 17.88 0.92 -3.47
CA CYS A 302 18.94 0.91 -2.48
C CYS A 302 18.47 0.17 -1.22
N TYR A 303 19.30 -0.73 -0.68
CA TYR A 303 19.01 -1.41 0.58
C TYR A 303 20.25 -1.68 1.42
N LYS A 304 20.20 -1.22 2.66
CA LYS A 304 21.26 -1.47 3.66
C LYS A 304 20.64 -1.81 5.01
N GLY A 305 20.60 -3.10 5.32
CA GLY A 305 20.14 -3.61 6.62
C GLY A 305 21.26 -3.73 7.66
N SER A 306 20.93 -4.16 8.88
CA SER A 306 21.98 -4.67 9.78
C SER A 306 22.51 -5.99 9.23
N TRP A 307 23.81 -6.25 9.38
CA TRP A 307 24.43 -7.49 8.90
C TRP A 307 23.70 -8.73 9.44
N ALA A 308 23.36 -8.74 10.73
CA ALA A 308 22.65 -9.84 11.36
C ALA A 308 21.23 -10.04 10.76
N SER A 309 20.46 -8.97 10.61
CA SER A 309 19.12 -9.03 10.00
C SER A 309 19.18 -9.50 8.56
N TYR A 310 20.18 -9.06 7.80
CA TYR A 310 20.37 -9.49 6.41
C TYR A 310 20.71 -10.98 6.31
N GLN A 311 21.63 -11.50 7.16
CA GLN A 311 21.97 -12.93 7.19
C GLN A 311 20.79 -13.82 7.56
N ILE A 312 19.93 -13.36 8.48
CA ILE A 312 18.69 -14.04 8.83
C ILE A 312 17.70 -14.01 7.65
N ALA A 313 17.48 -12.83 7.08
CA ALA A 313 16.58 -12.65 5.94
C ALA A 313 17.01 -13.52 4.75
N LYS A 314 18.29 -13.54 4.39
CA LYS A 314 18.85 -14.35 3.30
C LYS A 314 18.63 -15.86 3.47
N ARG A 315 18.49 -16.35 4.72
CA ARG A 315 18.23 -17.78 5.00
C ARG A 315 16.74 -18.13 4.99
N ILE A 316 15.88 -17.15 5.29
CA ILE A 316 14.44 -17.37 5.43
C ILE A 316 13.69 -16.98 4.14
N ILE A 317 14.18 -15.95 3.45
CA ILE A 317 13.56 -15.38 2.25
C ILE A 317 14.22 -16.02 1.03
N THR A 318 13.45 -16.77 0.26
CA THR A 318 13.87 -17.42 -0.99
C THR A 318 13.58 -16.58 -2.23
N LEU A 319 13.34 -15.30 -2.06
CA LEU A 319 13.00 -14.40 -3.17
C LEU A 319 14.25 -14.06 -3.99
N LYS A 320 14.06 -14.05 -5.32
CA LYS A 320 15.09 -13.68 -6.29
C LYS A 320 15.41 -12.18 -6.25
N TYR A 321 14.42 -11.36 -5.93
CA TYR A 321 14.47 -9.89 -5.92
C TYR A 321 13.93 -9.34 -4.61
N ILE A 322 14.29 -8.09 -4.28
CA ILE A 322 13.81 -7.39 -3.08
C ILE A 322 12.81 -6.25 -3.40
N SER A 323 12.79 -5.74 -4.64
CA SER A 323 11.81 -4.76 -5.09
C SER A 323 10.54 -5.44 -5.62
N LEU A 324 9.39 -4.83 -5.37
CA LEU A 324 8.13 -5.32 -5.91
C LEU A 324 8.11 -5.24 -7.45
N VAL A 325 8.80 -4.27 -8.04
CA VAL A 325 8.92 -4.13 -9.50
C VAL A 325 9.51 -5.40 -10.13
N ASN A 326 10.69 -5.80 -9.68
CA ASN A 326 11.38 -6.98 -10.20
C ASN A 326 10.63 -8.28 -9.87
N LEU A 327 10.03 -8.38 -8.67
CA LEU A 327 9.23 -9.54 -8.26
C LEU A 327 7.99 -9.73 -9.15
N ILE A 328 7.27 -8.65 -9.46
CA ILE A 328 6.06 -8.71 -10.29
C ILE A 328 6.41 -9.00 -11.74
N MET A 329 7.50 -8.43 -12.23
CA MET A 329 7.97 -8.64 -13.60
C MET A 329 8.67 -9.99 -13.80
N ASP A 330 9.18 -10.61 -12.72
CA ASP A 330 10.03 -11.80 -12.70
C ASP A 330 11.34 -11.62 -13.51
N GLU A 331 11.78 -10.38 -13.61
CA GLU A 331 13.03 -9.97 -14.27
C GLU A 331 13.65 -8.75 -13.57
N GLU A 332 14.95 -8.52 -13.78
CA GLU A 332 15.62 -7.32 -13.28
C GLU A 332 15.27 -6.12 -14.17
N VAL A 333 14.18 -5.42 -13.84
CA VAL A 333 13.77 -4.18 -14.48
C VAL A 333 14.51 -3.00 -13.90
N VAL A 334 14.65 -2.97 -12.58
CA VAL A 334 15.37 -1.93 -11.83
C VAL A 334 16.57 -2.53 -11.11
N THR A 335 17.69 -1.81 -11.11
CA THR A 335 18.90 -2.29 -10.43
C THR A 335 18.71 -2.22 -8.91
N GLU A 336 18.98 -3.34 -8.23
CA GLU A 336 18.92 -3.48 -6.77
C GLU A 336 20.33 -3.45 -6.17
N LEU A 337 20.71 -2.37 -5.54
CA LEU A 337 21.98 -2.24 -4.82
C LEU A 337 21.80 -2.66 -3.36
N ILE A 338 22.28 -3.86 -3.03
CA ILE A 338 22.05 -4.49 -1.73
C ILE A 338 23.34 -4.52 -0.92
N GLN A 339 23.29 -4.09 0.34
CA GLN A 339 24.38 -4.14 1.31
C GLN A 339 25.68 -3.49 0.77
N GLU A 340 26.71 -4.28 0.46
CA GLU A 340 28.01 -3.80 -0.01
C GLU A 340 27.94 -3.13 -1.40
N GLU A 341 27.01 -3.59 -2.25
CA GLU A 341 26.74 -2.96 -3.55
C GLU A 341 26.09 -1.57 -3.40
N CYS A 342 25.40 -1.31 -2.28
CA CYS A 342 24.83 0.00 -1.99
C CYS A 342 25.92 0.97 -1.48
N ASN A 343 26.74 1.47 -2.40
CA ASN A 343 27.84 2.41 -2.14
C ASN A 343 27.86 3.55 -3.15
N THR A 344 28.60 4.62 -2.83
CA THR A 344 28.67 5.84 -3.65
C THR A 344 29.03 5.55 -5.11
N LYS A 345 30.01 4.67 -5.36
CA LYS A 345 30.47 4.35 -6.72
C LYS A 345 29.35 3.70 -7.53
N ARG A 346 28.71 2.66 -6.97
CA ARG A 346 27.65 1.91 -7.64
C ARG A 346 26.38 2.78 -7.86
N ILE A 347 25.99 3.57 -6.86
CA ILE A 347 24.85 4.49 -6.99
C ILE A 347 25.11 5.50 -8.12
N ARG A 348 26.32 6.07 -8.21
CA ARG A 348 26.71 6.98 -9.28
C ARG A 348 26.58 6.32 -10.66
N GLU A 349 27.18 5.13 -10.83
CA GLU A 349 27.18 4.39 -12.08
C GLU A 349 25.75 4.07 -12.55
N GLU A 350 24.91 3.55 -11.65
CA GLU A 350 23.53 3.19 -12.01
C GLU A 350 22.66 4.42 -12.25
N LEU A 351 22.82 5.48 -11.46
CA LEU A 351 22.10 6.73 -11.68
C LEU A 351 22.47 7.36 -13.04
N GLN A 352 23.76 7.35 -13.41
CA GLN A 352 24.20 7.80 -14.74
C GLN A 352 23.59 6.98 -15.88
N LYS A 353 23.38 5.65 -15.67
CA LYS A 353 22.77 4.79 -16.68
C LYS A 353 21.30 5.14 -16.91
N ILE A 354 20.51 5.29 -15.84
CA ILE A 354 19.07 5.56 -15.95
C ILE A 354 18.76 7.00 -16.40
N LEU A 355 19.72 7.90 -16.31
CA LEU A 355 19.59 9.27 -16.83
C LEU A 355 19.84 9.37 -18.34
N LYS A 356 20.43 8.34 -18.96
CA LYS A 356 20.64 8.29 -20.43
C LYS A 356 19.31 7.97 -21.13
N THR A 357 18.98 8.71 -22.19
CA THR A 357 17.70 8.63 -22.90
C THR A 357 17.32 7.19 -23.30
N ASN A 358 18.20 6.47 -24.00
CA ASN A 358 17.86 5.12 -24.46
C ASN A 358 17.51 4.14 -23.33
N ASN A 359 18.22 4.19 -22.21
CA ASN A 359 17.94 3.33 -21.06
C ASN A 359 16.65 3.74 -20.36
N ARG A 360 16.37 5.03 -20.32
CA ARG A 360 15.15 5.58 -19.75
C ARG A 360 13.93 5.10 -20.53
N ASP A 361 13.94 5.20 -21.86
CA ASP A 361 12.81 4.81 -22.70
C ASP A 361 12.46 3.32 -22.54
N THR A 362 13.48 2.45 -22.57
CA THR A 362 13.31 1.02 -22.29
C THR A 362 12.70 0.76 -20.91
N LEU A 363 13.13 1.51 -19.90
CA LEU A 363 12.61 1.35 -18.53
C LEU A 363 11.16 1.80 -18.44
N LEU A 364 10.77 2.89 -19.13
CA LEU A 364 9.39 3.37 -19.17
C LEU A 364 8.44 2.38 -19.88
N GLU A 365 8.90 1.69 -20.93
CA GLU A 365 8.15 0.61 -21.56
C GLU A 365 7.90 -0.54 -20.57
N LYS A 366 8.92 -0.95 -19.81
CA LYS A 366 8.78 -1.97 -18.76
C LYS A 366 7.81 -1.54 -17.65
N TYR A 367 7.82 -0.27 -17.26
CA TYR A 367 6.87 0.25 -16.28
C TYR A 367 5.43 0.27 -16.80
N THR A 368 5.25 0.40 -18.11
CA THR A 368 3.92 0.31 -18.72
C THR A 368 3.40 -1.14 -18.67
N LEU A 369 4.25 -2.11 -19.00
CA LEU A 369 3.92 -3.54 -18.84
C LEU A 369 3.66 -3.94 -17.39
N LEU A 370 4.40 -3.35 -16.43
CA LEU A 370 4.17 -3.55 -15.00
C LEU A 370 2.76 -3.09 -14.59
N GLU A 371 2.34 -1.91 -15.04
CA GLU A 371 1.01 -1.36 -14.75
C GLU A 371 -0.11 -2.23 -15.33
N GLU A 372 0.07 -2.75 -16.55
CA GLU A 372 -0.85 -3.71 -17.18
C GLU A 372 -0.95 -5.01 -16.38
N LYS A 373 0.19 -5.59 -15.98
CA LYS A 373 0.24 -6.80 -15.13
C LYS A 373 -0.47 -6.59 -13.79
N LEU A 374 -0.40 -5.39 -13.23
CA LEU A 374 -1.08 -5.03 -11.97
C LEU A 374 -2.59 -4.83 -12.14
N GLY A 375 -3.13 -4.94 -13.35
CA GLY A 375 -4.56 -4.95 -13.62
C GLY A 375 -5.19 -3.58 -13.87
N GLY A 376 -4.40 -2.51 -13.95
CA GLY A 376 -4.89 -1.16 -14.22
C GLY A 376 -5.77 -0.59 -13.11
N ILE A 377 -6.56 0.44 -13.46
CA ILE A 377 -7.49 1.11 -12.55
C ILE A 377 -8.70 0.22 -12.25
N GLY A 378 -9.29 0.34 -11.03
CA GLY A 378 -10.55 -0.29 -10.66
C GLY A 378 -10.42 -1.43 -9.64
N ALA A 379 -9.28 -1.60 -8.98
CA ALA A 379 -9.07 -2.62 -7.95
C ALA A 379 -10.09 -2.51 -6.80
N SER A 380 -10.31 -1.30 -6.30
CA SER A 380 -11.27 -1.03 -5.23
C SER A 380 -12.71 -1.26 -5.67
N GLU A 381 -13.08 -0.87 -6.90
CA GLU A 381 -14.40 -1.11 -7.47
C GLU A 381 -14.69 -2.61 -7.67
N LYS A 382 -13.73 -3.34 -8.23
CA LYS A 382 -13.83 -4.79 -8.42
C LYS A 382 -13.99 -5.52 -7.09
N THR A 383 -13.21 -5.11 -6.08
CA THR A 383 -13.30 -5.68 -4.73
C THR A 383 -14.68 -5.42 -4.12
N ALA A 384 -15.18 -4.18 -4.15
CA ALA A 384 -16.52 -3.83 -3.65
C ALA A 384 -17.61 -4.62 -4.37
N THR A 385 -17.50 -4.79 -5.69
CA THR A 385 -18.44 -5.57 -6.49
C THR A 385 -18.50 -7.03 -6.03
N LEU A 386 -17.33 -7.66 -5.86
CA LEU A 386 -17.23 -9.04 -5.42
C LEU A 386 -17.78 -9.23 -3.99
N ILE A 387 -17.51 -8.30 -3.08
CA ILE A 387 -18.03 -8.32 -1.70
C ILE A 387 -19.56 -8.23 -1.72
N VAL A 388 -20.11 -7.23 -2.39
CA VAL A 388 -21.57 -7.02 -2.42
C VAL A 388 -22.29 -8.18 -3.10
N ASN A 389 -21.72 -8.77 -4.15
CA ASN A 389 -22.31 -9.94 -4.82
C ASN A 389 -22.29 -11.21 -3.96
N ASP A 390 -21.27 -11.40 -3.11
CA ASP A 390 -21.21 -12.54 -2.20
C ASP A 390 -22.19 -12.43 -1.02
N LEU A 391 -22.75 -11.22 -0.77
CA LEU A 391 -23.70 -10.97 0.29
C LEU A 391 -25.17 -11.03 -0.18
N LYS A 392 -25.41 -11.01 -1.48
CA LYS A 392 -26.74 -11.15 -2.10
C LYS A 392 -27.08 -12.62 -2.31
#